data_944afb656b89338cc13d1687de6e6738
#
_entry.id   944afb656b89338cc13d1687de6e6738
#
_cell.length_a   1.000
_cell.length_b   1.000
_cell.length_c   1.000
_cell.angle_alpha   90.00
_cell.angle_beta   90.00
_cell.angle_gamma   90.00
#
_symmetry.space_group_name_H-M   'P 1'
#
loop_
_entity.id
_entity.type
_entity.pdbx_description
1 polymer ?
#
loop_
_entity_poly.entity_id
_entity_poly.type
_entity_poly.pdbx_seq_one_letter_code
_entity_poly.pdbx_strand_id
1 'polypeptide(L)'
;LTATDKQLLRLFMEGLDTITYWYRSGRFIPGILPMPAQHLASNSFIDALSDLLLNCRLPVGLVNLGVHKLQDADSMDSCVEGLLRMRRLGVLIHLLDFSGTSAQINWIKQMEPEGIHIEIGQFRAEGLPNEMISLGQKFHTEIYASNITLVKDLENAMSIGAHHCYGELMMPPISRHQILHTSDSRIAKAIFSLHPHKNLNGDK
;
A
#
# COMPACT_ATOMS: atom_id res chain seq x y z
N LEU A 1 15.05 -6.16 -20.00
CA LEU A 1 15.00 -5.16 -18.92
C LEU A 1 15.65 -3.86 -19.36
N THR A 2 14.91 -2.74 -19.25
CA THR A 2 15.41 -1.39 -19.48
C THR A 2 16.36 -0.94 -18.36
N ALA A 3 17.03 0.20 -18.55
CA ALA A 3 17.83 0.79 -17.48
C ALA A 3 16.99 1.16 -16.26
N THR A 4 15.77 1.67 -16.49
CA THR A 4 14.80 2.03 -15.45
C THR A 4 14.30 0.79 -14.70
N ASP A 5 14.06 -0.33 -15.40
CA ASP A 5 13.68 -1.59 -14.77
C ASP A 5 14.78 -2.08 -13.81
N LYS A 6 16.04 -2.00 -14.22
CA LYS A 6 17.17 -2.41 -13.38
C LYS A 6 17.32 -1.56 -12.14
N GLN A 7 17.10 -0.24 -12.25
CA GLN A 7 17.11 0.66 -11.09
C GLN A 7 15.97 0.34 -10.12
N LEU A 8 14.77 0.11 -10.65
CA LEU A 8 13.61 -0.23 -9.83
C LEU A 8 13.80 -1.58 -9.13
N LEU A 9 14.29 -2.62 -9.83
CA LEU A 9 14.60 -3.91 -9.22
C LEU A 9 15.62 -3.78 -8.08
N ARG A 10 16.62 -2.90 -8.23
CA ARG A 10 17.57 -2.64 -7.14
C ARG A 10 16.88 -2.05 -5.90
N LEU A 11 15.98 -1.09 -6.09
CA LEU A 11 15.18 -0.54 -4.97
C LEU A 11 14.31 -1.62 -4.32
N PHE A 12 13.73 -2.51 -5.13
CA PHE A 12 12.97 -3.65 -4.60
C PHE A 12 13.87 -4.60 -3.79
N MET A 13 15.06 -4.90 -4.25
CA MET A 13 16.03 -5.71 -3.50
C MET A 13 16.35 -5.09 -2.13
N GLU A 14 16.62 -3.78 -2.08
CA GLU A 14 16.89 -3.06 -0.83
C GLU A 14 15.67 -3.09 0.12
N GLY A 15 14.46 -2.92 -0.42
CA GLY A 15 13.21 -3.03 0.35
C GLY A 15 12.98 -4.44 0.88
N LEU A 16 13.15 -5.46 0.05
CA LEU A 16 13.01 -6.86 0.44
C LEU A 16 14.07 -7.29 1.46
N ASP A 17 15.31 -6.83 1.33
CA ASP A 17 16.35 -7.03 2.33
C ASP A 17 15.97 -6.41 3.68
N THR A 18 15.35 -5.24 3.65
CA THR A 18 14.87 -4.55 4.86
C THR A 18 13.76 -5.36 5.54
N ILE A 19 12.75 -5.80 4.80
CA ILE A 19 11.65 -6.63 5.33
C ILE A 19 12.19 -7.96 5.85
N THR A 20 13.11 -8.58 5.12
CA THR A 20 13.77 -9.84 5.52
C THR A 20 14.58 -9.66 6.81
N TYR A 21 15.28 -8.55 6.94
CA TYR A 21 16.03 -8.21 8.15
C TYR A 21 15.11 -8.09 9.37
N TRP A 22 13.97 -7.38 9.24
CA TRP A 22 12.99 -7.29 10.31
C TRP A 22 12.38 -8.64 10.66
N TYR A 23 11.96 -9.40 9.65
CA TYR A 23 11.37 -10.72 9.82
C TYR A 23 12.33 -11.68 10.57
N ARG A 24 13.59 -11.75 10.15
CA ARG A 24 14.61 -12.60 10.81
C ARG A 24 14.95 -12.13 12.23
N SER A 25 14.70 -10.88 12.54
CA SER A 25 14.83 -10.29 13.87
C SER A 25 13.57 -10.45 14.72
N GLY A 26 12.58 -11.23 14.29
CA GLY A 26 11.34 -11.48 15.01
C GLY A 26 10.31 -10.34 14.88
N ARG A 27 10.48 -9.42 13.92
CA ARG A 27 9.56 -8.31 13.66
C ARG A 27 8.74 -8.58 12.41
N PHE A 28 7.45 -8.83 12.57
CA PHE A 28 6.50 -9.11 11.48
C PHE A 28 5.86 -7.81 10.99
N ILE A 29 6.64 -6.97 10.32
CA ILE A 29 6.20 -5.65 9.85
C ILE A 29 6.04 -5.71 8.33
N PRO A 30 4.81 -5.56 7.81
CA PRO A 30 4.57 -5.46 6.38
C PRO A 30 5.23 -4.22 5.78
N GLY A 31 5.83 -4.37 4.61
CA GLY A 31 6.36 -3.25 3.85
C GLY A 31 5.59 -3.04 2.55
N ILE A 32 5.31 -1.78 2.22
CA ILE A 32 4.73 -1.40 0.93
C ILE A 32 5.86 -0.89 0.04
N LEU A 33 6.09 -1.57 -1.08
CA LEU A 33 7.11 -1.22 -2.06
C LEU A 33 6.45 -0.48 -3.23
N PRO A 34 6.83 0.79 -3.49
CA PRO A 34 6.20 1.57 -4.57
C PRO A 34 6.49 0.98 -5.94
N MET A 35 5.46 0.83 -6.76
CA MET A 35 5.50 0.26 -8.11
C MET A 35 4.85 1.21 -9.12
N PRO A 36 5.62 1.89 -9.97
CA PRO A 36 5.05 2.64 -11.08
C PRO A 36 4.33 1.70 -12.05
N ALA A 37 3.08 2.02 -12.39
CA ALA A 37 2.20 1.14 -13.17
C ALA A 37 2.79 0.69 -14.52
N GLN A 38 3.56 1.54 -15.18
CA GLN A 38 4.21 1.24 -16.47
C GLN A 38 5.09 -0.01 -16.46
N HIS A 39 5.71 -0.36 -15.32
CA HIS A 39 6.58 -1.54 -15.21
C HIS A 39 5.78 -2.85 -15.10
N LEU A 40 4.50 -2.78 -14.74
CA LEU A 40 3.63 -3.95 -14.62
C LEU A 40 3.31 -4.59 -15.97
N ALA A 41 3.41 -3.83 -17.06
CA ALA A 41 3.23 -4.32 -18.43
C ALA A 41 4.48 -5.04 -18.99
N SER A 42 5.63 -4.96 -18.32
CA SER A 42 6.88 -5.58 -18.74
C SER A 42 7.01 -7.01 -18.22
N ASN A 43 6.77 -8.01 -19.06
CA ASN A 43 6.90 -9.42 -18.66
C ASN A 43 8.29 -9.72 -18.10
N SER A 44 9.36 -9.21 -18.72
CA SER A 44 10.72 -9.45 -18.25
C SER A 44 11.00 -8.82 -16.89
N PHE A 45 10.36 -7.68 -16.57
CA PHE A 45 10.44 -7.07 -15.26
C PHE A 45 9.67 -7.90 -14.22
N ILE A 46 8.45 -8.33 -14.55
CA ILE A 46 7.62 -9.15 -13.68
C ILE A 46 8.27 -10.52 -13.41
N ASP A 47 8.93 -11.13 -14.40
CA ASP A 47 9.69 -12.37 -14.21
C ASP A 47 10.82 -12.16 -13.20
N ALA A 48 11.64 -11.13 -13.41
CA ALA A 48 12.75 -10.83 -12.49
C ALA A 48 12.28 -10.48 -11.07
N LEU A 49 11.16 -9.74 -10.94
CA LEU A 49 10.56 -9.43 -9.64
C LEU A 49 10.01 -10.69 -8.96
N SER A 50 9.38 -11.59 -9.73
CA SER A 50 8.90 -12.88 -9.24
C SER A 50 10.04 -13.72 -8.65
N ASP A 51 11.16 -13.80 -9.36
CA ASP A 51 12.35 -14.51 -8.89
C ASP A 51 12.92 -13.91 -7.59
N LEU A 52 12.96 -12.59 -7.49
CA LEU A 52 13.37 -11.92 -6.26
C LEU A 52 12.46 -12.28 -5.07
N LEU A 53 11.14 -12.22 -5.27
CA LEU A 53 10.15 -12.53 -4.23
C LEU A 53 10.26 -13.99 -3.76
N LEU A 54 10.36 -14.93 -4.70
CA LEU A 54 10.52 -16.36 -4.37
C LEU A 54 11.80 -16.65 -3.60
N ASN A 55 12.90 -15.97 -3.93
CA ASN A 55 14.18 -16.13 -3.26
C ASN A 55 14.19 -15.58 -1.82
N CYS A 56 13.41 -14.55 -1.52
CA CYS A 56 13.33 -13.97 -0.17
C CYS A 56 12.63 -14.88 0.84
N ARG A 57 11.75 -15.80 0.39
CA ARG A 57 10.98 -16.74 1.23
C ARG A 57 10.26 -16.06 2.40
N LEU A 58 9.73 -14.85 2.15
CA LEU A 58 8.95 -14.12 3.14
C LEU A 58 7.53 -14.67 3.24
N PRO A 59 6.92 -14.67 4.44
CA PRO A 59 5.51 -15.01 4.59
C PRO A 59 4.60 -14.12 3.75
N VAL A 60 3.46 -14.69 3.33
CA VAL A 60 2.38 -13.96 2.65
C VAL A 60 1.96 -12.75 3.49
N GLY A 61 1.71 -11.62 2.82
CA GLY A 61 1.27 -10.38 3.44
C GLY A 61 2.38 -9.51 4.04
N LEU A 62 3.64 -9.99 4.11
CA LEU A 62 4.75 -9.11 4.52
C LEU A 62 5.25 -8.20 3.40
N VAL A 63 5.02 -8.56 2.15
CA VAL A 63 5.37 -7.74 1.00
C VAL A 63 4.11 -7.27 0.32
N ASN A 64 3.95 -5.96 0.23
CA ASN A 64 2.84 -5.31 -0.44
C ASN A 64 3.38 -4.44 -1.58
N LEU A 65 2.68 -4.40 -2.71
CA LEU A 65 2.99 -3.50 -3.81
C LEU A 65 2.07 -2.29 -3.78
N GLY A 66 2.66 -1.11 -3.70
CA GLY A 66 1.94 0.16 -3.80
C GLY A 66 1.96 0.68 -5.23
N VAL A 67 0.94 0.39 -6.01
CA VAL A 67 0.84 0.82 -7.42
C VAL A 67 0.52 2.30 -7.48
N HIS A 68 1.28 3.04 -8.29
CA HIS A 68 1.08 4.46 -8.49
C HIS A 68 1.27 4.86 -9.95
N LYS A 69 0.94 6.11 -10.31
CA LYS A 69 1.06 6.64 -11.67
C LYS A 69 0.31 5.80 -12.71
N LEU A 70 -0.93 5.44 -12.41
CA LEU A 70 -1.76 4.63 -13.33
C LEU A 70 -1.95 5.31 -14.70
N GLN A 71 -1.90 6.64 -14.77
CA GLN A 71 -1.98 7.41 -16.01
C GLN A 71 -0.80 7.21 -16.96
N ASP A 72 0.34 6.73 -16.45
CA ASP A 72 1.56 6.50 -17.23
C ASP A 72 1.59 5.08 -17.85
N ALA A 73 0.57 4.27 -17.61
CA ALA A 73 0.47 2.93 -18.16
C ALA A 73 -0.10 2.95 -19.59
N ASP A 74 0.61 2.35 -20.52
CA ASP A 74 0.19 2.23 -21.93
C ASP A 74 -1.09 1.39 -22.10
N SER A 75 -1.27 0.40 -21.22
CA SER A 75 -2.42 -0.52 -21.22
C SER A 75 -2.75 -0.97 -19.80
N MET A 76 -4.01 -0.78 -19.40
CA MET A 76 -4.51 -1.29 -18.13
C MET A 76 -4.51 -2.82 -18.07
N ASP A 77 -4.88 -3.48 -19.16
CA ASP A 77 -4.98 -4.95 -19.20
C ASP A 77 -3.62 -5.62 -18.97
N SER A 78 -2.55 -5.07 -19.55
CA SER A 78 -1.19 -5.55 -19.32
C SER A 78 -0.74 -5.40 -17.86
N CYS A 79 -1.12 -4.29 -17.21
CA CYS A 79 -0.84 -4.06 -15.80
C CYS A 79 -1.59 -5.07 -14.91
N VAL A 80 -2.84 -5.39 -15.25
CA VAL A 80 -3.67 -6.35 -14.52
C VAL A 80 -3.02 -7.74 -14.52
N GLU A 81 -2.53 -8.20 -15.66
CA GLU A 81 -1.87 -9.52 -15.74
C GLU A 81 -0.63 -9.60 -14.84
N GLY A 82 0.23 -8.57 -14.88
CA GLY A 82 1.39 -8.47 -14.00
C GLY A 82 1.02 -8.53 -12.52
N LEU A 83 -0.02 -7.80 -12.11
CA LEU A 83 -0.49 -7.79 -10.73
C LEU A 83 -1.11 -9.12 -10.29
N LEU A 84 -1.86 -9.78 -11.15
CA LEU A 84 -2.41 -11.12 -10.86
C LEU A 84 -1.28 -12.14 -10.64
N ARG A 85 -0.16 -12.02 -11.35
CA ARG A 85 1.01 -12.84 -11.09
C ARG A 85 1.61 -12.55 -9.70
N MET A 86 1.71 -11.29 -9.31
CA MET A 86 2.19 -10.92 -7.96
C MET A 86 1.26 -11.46 -6.85
N ARG A 87 -0.06 -11.36 -7.04
CA ARG A 87 -1.03 -11.93 -6.09
C ARG A 87 -0.87 -13.44 -5.90
N ARG A 88 -0.57 -14.19 -6.96
CA ARG A 88 -0.30 -15.65 -6.85
C ARG A 88 0.92 -15.97 -6.00
N LEU A 89 1.84 -15.02 -5.84
CA LEU A 89 3.00 -15.11 -4.95
C LEU A 89 2.68 -14.64 -3.52
N GLY A 90 1.43 -14.28 -3.23
CA GLY A 90 0.99 -13.82 -1.91
C GLY A 90 1.29 -12.35 -1.62
N VAL A 91 1.54 -11.55 -2.65
CA VAL A 91 1.73 -10.11 -2.55
C VAL A 91 0.37 -9.43 -2.50
N LEU A 92 0.17 -8.53 -1.53
CA LEU A 92 -1.03 -7.69 -1.45
C LEU A 92 -0.83 -6.42 -2.30
N ILE A 93 -1.91 -5.94 -2.89
CA ILE A 93 -1.87 -4.81 -3.82
C ILE A 93 -2.55 -3.60 -3.19
N HIS A 94 -1.86 -2.49 -3.16
CA HIS A 94 -2.37 -1.19 -2.73
C HIS A 94 -2.35 -0.21 -3.90
N LEU A 95 -3.31 0.68 -3.97
CA LEU A 95 -3.30 1.83 -4.87
C LEU A 95 -2.78 3.03 -4.08
N LEU A 96 -1.67 3.62 -4.52
CA LEU A 96 -1.15 4.86 -3.97
C LEU A 96 -1.64 6.07 -4.79
N ASP A 97 -1.49 7.27 -4.22
CA ASP A 97 -1.76 8.55 -4.88
C ASP A 97 -3.18 8.62 -5.49
N PHE A 98 -4.18 8.07 -4.78
CA PHE A 98 -5.55 8.11 -5.26
C PHE A 98 -6.08 9.54 -5.27
N SER A 99 -6.56 9.99 -6.42
CA SER A 99 -7.09 11.34 -6.67
C SER A 99 -8.53 11.35 -7.22
N GLY A 100 -9.18 10.18 -7.28
CA GLY A 100 -10.57 10.06 -7.71
C GLY A 100 -10.80 10.10 -9.21
N THR A 101 -9.77 9.91 -10.03
CA THR A 101 -9.96 9.87 -11.50
C THR A 101 -10.76 8.65 -11.92
N SER A 102 -11.50 8.77 -13.03
CA SER A 102 -12.29 7.66 -13.59
C SER A 102 -11.42 6.43 -13.89
N ALA A 103 -10.18 6.64 -14.32
CA ALA A 103 -9.22 5.55 -14.56
C ALA A 103 -8.89 4.79 -13.27
N GLN A 104 -8.61 5.52 -12.18
CA GLN A 104 -8.36 4.91 -10.86
C GLN A 104 -9.57 4.17 -10.31
N ILE A 105 -10.77 4.75 -10.46
CA ILE A 105 -12.03 4.11 -10.02
C ILE A 105 -12.28 2.83 -10.80
N ASN A 106 -12.07 2.83 -12.12
CA ASN A 106 -12.22 1.63 -12.94
C ASN A 106 -11.18 0.57 -12.58
N TRP A 107 -9.95 0.98 -12.30
CA TRP A 107 -8.90 0.07 -11.85
C TRP A 107 -9.25 -0.58 -10.50
N ILE A 108 -9.79 0.19 -9.54
CA ILE A 108 -10.24 -0.34 -8.25
C ILE A 108 -11.32 -1.40 -8.45
N LYS A 109 -12.31 -1.14 -9.35
CA LYS A 109 -13.38 -2.10 -9.66
C LYS A 109 -12.86 -3.40 -10.27
N GLN A 110 -11.79 -3.34 -11.03
CA GLN A 110 -11.21 -4.49 -11.73
C GLN A 110 -10.24 -5.26 -10.84
N MET A 111 -9.46 -4.55 -10.04
CA MET A 111 -8.37 -5.13 -9.28
C MET A 111 -8.73 -5.44 -7.83
N GLU A 112 -9.74 -4.77 -7.28
CA GLU A 112 -10.13 -4.90 -5.86
C GLU A 112 -8.88 -4.90 -4.95
N PRO A 113 -8.11 -3.78 -4.91
CA PRO A 113 -6.89 -3.71 -4.12
C PRO A 113 -7.20 -3.83 -2.63
N GLU A 114 -6.28 -4.36 -1.86
CA GLU A 114 -6.41 -4.49 -0.41
C GLU A 114 -6.41 -3.13 0.29
N GLY A 115 -5.78 -2.11 -0.31
CA GLY A 115 -5.78 -0.76 0.25
C GLY A 115 -5.73 0.35 -0.79
N ILE A 116 -6.35 1.48 -0.46
CA ILE A 116 -6.30 2.72 -1.22
C ILE A 116 -5.69 3.80 -0.34
N HIS A 117 -4.62 4.44 -0.82
CA HIS A 117 -3.93 5.50 -0.09
C HIS A 117 -4.27 6.87 -0.67
N ILE A 118 -4.70 7.77 0.21
CA ILE A 118 -5.12 9.12 -0.10
C ILE A 118 -4.22 10.09 0.65
N GLU A 119 -3.57 10.98 -0.07
CA GLU A 119 -2.80 12.07 0.53
C GLU A 119 -3.72 13.21 0.95
N ILE A 120 -3.93 13.37 2.25
CA ILE A 120 -4.92 14.32 2.79
C ILE A 120 -4.62 15.77 2.40
N GLY A 121 -3.35 16.17 2.35
CA GLY A 121 -2.96 17.54 1.97
C GLY A 121 -3.32 17.92 0.54
N GLN A 122 -3.46 16.96 -0.37
CA GLN A 122 -3.86 17.17 -1.77
C GLN A 122 -5.39 17.12 -1.94
N PHE A 123 -6.08 16.54 -0.98
CA PHE A 123 -7.53 16.35 -1.04
C PHE A 123 -8.26 17.55 -0.46
N ARG A 124 -8.56 18.53 -1.31
CA ARG A 124 -9.55 19.56 -1.00
C ARG A 124 -10.92 19.05 -1.46
N ALA A 125 -11.54 18.27 -0.57
CA ALA A 125 -12.74 17.54 -0.92
C ALA A 125 -14.00 18.37 -0.67
N GLU A 126 -14.53 18.99 -1.71
CA GLU A 126 -15.97 19.18 -1.83
C GLU A 126 -16.50 17.96 -2.62
N GLY A 127 -17.18 17.03 -1.96
CA GLY A 127 -17.97 15.96 -2.59
C GLY A 127 -17.43 14.52 -2.56
N LEU A 128 -16.15 14.26 -2.28
CA LEU A 128 -15.55 12.91 -2.31
C LEU A 128 -15.78 12.02 -1.09
N PRO A 129 -16.09 12.49 0.13
CA PRO A 129 -16.20 11.63 1.31
C PRO A 129 -17.17 10.46 1.14
N ASN A 130 -18.35 10.74 0.59
CA ASN A 130 -19.39 9.69 0.44
C ASN A 130 -19.03 8.65 -0.63
N GLU A 131 -18.35 9.06 -1.71
CA GLU A 131 -17.89 8.13 -2.75
C GLU A 131 -16.78 7.23 -2.23
N MET A 132 -15.86 7.76 -1.41
CA MET A 132 -14.79 6.97 -0.82
C MET A 132 -15.28 5.94 0.18
N ILE A 133 -16.19 6.35 1.07
CA ILE A 133 -16.85 5.40 2.01
C ILE A 133 -17.55 4.30 1.22
N SER A 134 -18.28 4.67 0.17
CA SER A 134 -18.98 3.72 -0.69
C SER A 134 -18.03 2.79 -1.44
N LEU A 135 -16.90 3.28 -1.92
CA LEU A 135 -15.87 2.46 -2.57
C LEU A 135 -15.25 1.45 -1.58
N GLY A 136 -14.83 1.92 -0.40
CA GLY A 136 -14.27 1.04 0.62
C GLY A 136 -15.23 -0.07 1.05
N GLN A 137 -16.49 0.27 1.29
CA GLN A 137 -17.53 -0.70 1.66
C GLN A 137 -17.85 -1.68 0.54
N LYS A 138 -18.01 -1.19 -0.70
CA LYS A 138 -18.40 -1.99 -1.85
C LYS A 138 -17.36 -3.01 -2.27
N PHE A 139 -16.09 -2.65 -2.19
CA PHE A 139 -14.97 -3.48 -2.66
C PHE A 139 -14.16 -4.10 -1.52
N HIS A 140 -14.62 -3.97 -0.27
CA HIS A 140 -13.90 -4.46 0.92
C HIS A 140 -12.44 -3.99 0.97
N THR A 141 -12.19 -2.78 0.45
CA THR A 141 -10.86 -2.17 0.36
C THR A 141 -10.66 -1.23 1.54
N GLU A 142 -9.53 -1.35 2.21
CA GLU A 142 -9.16 -0.44 3.30
C GLU A 142 -8.71 0.92 2.78
N ILE A 143 -9.15 1.99 3.42
CA ILE A 143 -8.78 3.37 3.07
C ILE A 143 -7.72 3.85 4.05
N TYR A 144 -6.58 4.25 3.53
CA TYR A 144 -5.44 4.79 4.24
C TYR A 144 -5.31 6.28 3.95
N ALA A 145 -5.36 7.11 4.98
CA ALA A 145 -5.05 8.53 4.88
C ALA A 145 -3.57 8.76 5.18
N SER A 146 -2.85 9.31 4.22
CA SER A 146 -1.40 9.56 4.33
C SER A 146 -1.09 11.03 4.52
N ASN A 147 0.17 11.31 4.89
CA ASN A 147 0.69 12.66 5.09
C ASN A 147 -0.04 13.45 6.19
N ILE A 148 -0.40 12.74 7.28
CA ILE A 148 -1.02 13.38 8.46
C ILE A 148 0.07 14.14 9.22
N THR A 149 0.04 15.45 9.13
CA THR A 149 1.02 16.35 9.78
C THR A 149 0.38 17.21 10.86
N LEU A 150 -0.92 17.50 10.74
CA LEU A 150 -1.69 18.34 11.65
C LEU A 150 -2.90 17.57 12.20
N VAL A 151 -3.42 18.00 13.34
CA VAL A 151 -4.68 17.47 13.91
C VAL A 151 -5.85 17.62 12.92
N LYS A 152 -5.89 18.71 12.16
CA LYS A 152 -6.91 18.94 11.13
C LYS A 152 -6.86 17.89 10.02
N ASP A 153 -5.68 17.37 9.69
CA ASP A 153 -5.54 16.29 8.70
C ASP A 153 -6.21 15.02 9.21
N LEU A 154 -6.13 14.77 10.52
CA LEU A 154 -6.81 13.64 11.16
C LEU A 154 -8.33 13.78 11.09
N GLU A 155 -8.87 14.99 11.33
CA GLU A 155 -10.31 15.28 11.20
C GLU A 155 -10.76 15.05 9.74
N ASN A 156 -9.97 15.50 8.76
CA ASN A 156 -10.24 15.27 7.35
C ASN A 156 -10.21 13.76 7.01
N ALA A 157 -9.23 13.02 7.53
CA ALA A 157 -9.14 11.57 7.35
C ALA A 157 -10.39 10.84 7.88
N MET A 158 -10.88 11.26 9.04
CA MET A 158 -12.14 10.73 9.60
C MET A 158 -13.33 11.05 8.70
N SER A 159 -13.40 12.25 8.13
CA SER A 159 -14.52 12.67 7.29
C SER A 159 -14.64 11.90 5.97
N ILE A 160 -13.52 11.41 5.43
CA ILE A 160 -13.51 10.55 4.23
C ILE A 160 -13.71 9.06 4.54
N GLY A 161 -13.94 8.70 5.81
CA GLY A 161 -14.11 7.33 6.23
C GLY A 161 -12.83 6.48 6.15
N ALA A 162 -11.65 7.11 6.34
CA ALA A 162 -10.40 6.38 6.38
C ALA A 162 -10.41 5.35 7.50
N HIS A 163 -9.90 4.15 7.22
CA HIS A 163 -9.75 3.08 8.21
C HIS A 163 -8.45 3.25 8.99
N HIS A 164 -7.42 3.74 8.32
CA HIS A 164 -6.09 3.96 8.86
C HIS A 164 -5.56 5.33 8.47
N CYS A 165 -4.69 5.88 9.32
CA CYS A 165 -3.95 7.10 9.00
C CYS A 165 -2.49 6.99 9.44
N TYR A 166 -1.58 7.61 8.69
CA TYR A 166 -0.16 7.67 8.99
C TYR A 166 0.48 8.98 8.52
N GLY A 167 1.55 9.37 9.16
CA GLY A 167 2.28 10.59 8.87
C GLY A 167 3.12 11.05 10.05
N GLU A 168 3.79 12.19 9.92
CA GLU A 168 4.72 12.69 10.94
C GLU A 168 4.05 12.98 12.29
N LEU A 169 2.76 13.33 12.28
CA LEU A 169 1.99 13.51 13.51
C LEU A 169 1.94 12.24 14.37
N MET A 170 1.91 11.05 13.72
CA MET A 170 1.87 9.75 14.38
C MET A 170 3.27 9.27 14.74
N MET A 171 4.14 9.21 13.74
CA MET A 171 5.54 8.83 13.90
C MET A 171 6.38 9.41 12.76
N PRO A 172 7.46 10.14 13.06
CA PRO A 172 8.38 10.59 12.02
C PRO A 172 9.08 9.38 11.37
N PRO A 173 9.61 9.54 10.15
CA PRO A 173 10.39 8.49 9.51
C PRO A 173 11.56 8.03 10.40
N ILE A 174 11.73 6.72 10.52
CA ILE A 174 12.81 6.09 11.27
C ILE A 174 13.59 5.12 10.40
N SER A 175 14.87 4.90 10.72
CA SER A 175 15.71 3.97 9.95
C SER A 175 15.30 2.51 10.22
N ARG A 176 15.69 1.61 9.29
CA ARG A 176 15.44 0.17 9.44
C ARG A 176 16.02 -0.43 10.73
N HIS A 177 17.10 0.16 11.26
CA HIS A 177 17.71 -0.31 12.51
C HIS A 177 16.95 0.19 13.73
N GLN A 178 16.45 1.43 13.70
CA GLN A 178 15.68 1.99 14.80
C GLN A 178 14.37 1.22 15.04
N ILE A 179 13.79 0.62 13.99
CA ILE A 179 12.56 -0.16 14.12
C ILE A 179 12.73 -1.34 15.09
N LEU A 180 13.92 -1.96 15.17
CA LEU A 180 14.19 -3.08 16.08
C LEU A 180 14.17 -2.67 17.55
N HIS A 181 14.47 -1.42 17.83
CA HIS A 181 14.48 -0.85 19.18
C HIS A 181 13.21 -0.07 19.52
N THR A 182 12.26 -0.02 18.57
CA THR A 182 10.96 0.64 18.78
C THR A 182 9.98 -0.37 19.37
N SER A 183 9.27 0.01 20.44
CA SER A 183 8.27 -0.87 21.06
C SER A 183 7.12 -1.17 20.10
N ASP A 184 6.51 -2.37 20.24
CA ASP A 184 5.39 -2.77 19.39
C ASP A 184 4.21 -1.81 19.52
N SER A 185 3.96 -1.28 20.72
CA SER A 185 2.92 -0.28 20.94
C SER A 185 3.18 1.03 20.18
N ARG A 186 4.45 1.43 20.01
CA ARG A 186 4.80 2.62 19.25
C ARG A 186 4.68 2.37 17.75
N ILE A 187 5.07 1.18 17.27
CA ILE A 187 4.89 0.78 15.86
C ILE A 187 3.40 0.72 15.54
N ALA A 188 2.59 0.10 16.40
CA ALA A 188 1.15 0.01 16.21
C ALA A 188 0.47 1.40 16.16
N LYS A 189 0.99 2.39 16.87
CA LYS A 189 0.51 3.78 16.81
C LYS A 189 0.97 4.54 15.57
N ALA A 190 1.98 4.04 14.84
CA ALA A 190 2.47 4.68 13.62
C ALA A 190 1.43 4.64 12.49
N ILE A 191 0.56 3.63 12.51
CA ILE A 191 -0.63 3.54 11.67
C ILE A 191 -1.82 3.52 12.62
N PHE A 192 -2.48 4.66 12.79
CA PHE A 192 -3.60 4.79 13.70
C PHE A 192 -4.87 4.23 13.03
N SER A 193 -5.49 3.23 13.65
CA SER A 193 -6.79 2.70 13.20
C SER A 193 -7.91 3.57 13.74
N LEU A 194 -8.65 4.22 12.85
CA LEU A 194 -9.79 5.10 13.19
C LEU A 194 -11.04 4.29 13.59
N HIS A 195 -11.12 3.05 13.08
CA HIS A 195 -12.16 2.09 13.44
C HIS A 195 -11.49 0.84 14.00
N PRO A 196 -11.39 0.68 15.33
CA PRO A 196 -10.93 -0.59 15.89
C PRO A 196 -11.85 -1.68 15.35
N HIS A 197 -11.28 -2.72 14.76
CA HIS A 197 -12.02 -3.89 14.27
C HIS A 197 -13.05 -4.29 15.32
N LYS A 198 -14.33 -4.27 14.97
CA LYS A 198 -15.36 -4.97 15.75
C LYS A 198 -14.87 -6.40 15.84
N ASN A 199 -14.47 -6.81 17.04
CA ASN A 199 -14.14 -8.20 17.31
C ASN A 199 -15.23 -9.07 16.69
N LEU A 200 -14.87 -9.89 15.69
CA LEU A 200 -15.70 -10.92 15.11
C LEU A 200 -15.88 -12.11 16.08
N ASN A 201 -15.89 -11.84 17.37
CA ASN A 201 -16.34 -12.80 18.35
C ASN A 201 -17.82 -12.52 18.59
N GLY A 202 -18.63 -13.24 17.78
CA GLY A 202 -20.04 -13.32 17.98
C GLY A 202 -20.33 -13.81 19.39
N ASP A 203 -20.99 -12.99 20.15
CA ASP A 203 -21.79 -13.50 21.26
C ASP A 203 -23.11 -14.06 20.69
N LYS A 204 -23.33 -15.30 21.05
CA LYS A 204 -24.55 -16.07 20.80
C LYS A 204 -25.73 -15.47 21.53
#